data_a32285b6eed1670c282b3644e405f252
#
_entry.id   a32285b6eed1670c282b3644e405f252
#
_cell.length_a   1.000
_cell.length_b   1.000
_cell.length_c   1.000
_cell.angle_alpha   90.00
_cell.angle_beta   90.00
_cell.angle_gamma   90.00
#
_symmetry.space_group_name_H-M   'P 1'
#
loop_
_entity.id
_entity.type
_entity.pdbx_description
1 polymer ?
#
loop_
_entity_poly.entity_id
_entity_poly.type
_entity_poly.pdbx_seq_one_letter_code
_entity_poly.pdbx_strand_id
1 'polypeptide(L)'
;MDPYRGGILQKIITFFLYIVMSFFYIFLKSIYFFKKKEEFNEPDHVIVPPEIPISSFKLAQALNPKTEPLKLKRFANDEDDFVRKAVCRNPSLPREELKKLSTDPSKDVSDEANRILKEAKVVVEENFPTQHGA
;
A
#
# COMPACT_ATOMS: atom_id res chain seq x y z
N MET A 1 71.09 -1.40 -38.76
CA MET A 1 69.75 -1.94 -38.57
C MET A 1 69.73 -2.44 -37.12
N ASP A 2 69.06 -1.69 -36.24
CA ASP A 2 69.05 -1.97 -34.79
C ASP A 2 68.05 -3.12 -34.47
N PRO A 3 68.51 -4.28 -34.00
CA PRO A 3 67.62 -5.43 -33.70
C PRO A 3 66.73 -5.25 -32.47
N TYR A 4 66.90 -4.12 -31.75
CA TYR A 4 66.17 -3.87 -30.52
C TYR A 4 64.88 -3.03 -30.69
N ARG A 5 64.66 -2.41 -31.84
CA ARG A 5 63.53 -1.50 -32.07
C ARG A 5 62.16 -2.22 -32.18
N GLY A 6 62.19 -3.49 -32.63
CA GLY A 6 60.95 -4.32 -32.73
C GLY A 6 60.44 -4.85 -31.38
N GLY A 7 61.37 -5.15 -30.45
CA GLY A 7 61.02 -5.77 -29.20
C GLY A 7 60.28 -4.85 -28.20
N ILE A 8 60.61 -3.54 -28.22
CA ILE A 8 59.97 -2.57 -27.32
C ILE A 8 58.55 -2.23 -27.84
N LEU A 9 58.43 -2.04 -29.15
CA LEU A 9 57.15 -1.74 -29.78
C LEU A 9 56.15 -2.89 -29.57
N GLN A 10 56.63 -4.12 -29.69
CA GLN A 10 55.82 -5.34 -29.47
C GLN A 10 55.38 -5.47 -28.03
N LYS A 11 56.21 -5.16 -27.06
CA LYS A 11 55.87 -5.12 -25.65
C LYS A 11 54.83 -4.06 -25.33
N ILE A 12 54.90 -2.89 -25.94
CA ILE A 12 53.92 -1.82 -25.80
C ILE A 12 52.57 -2.24 -26.37
N ILE A 13 52.56 -2.85 -27.54
CA ILE A 13 51.32 -3.35 -28.17
C ILE A 13 50.67 -4.44 -27.32
N THR A 14 51.44 -5.41 -26.85
CA THR A 14 50.90 -6.50 -25.95
C THR A 14 50.38 -5.93 -24.62
N PHE A 15 51.05 -4.96 -24.02
CA PHE A 15 50.60 -4.30 -22.81
C PHE A 15 49.29 -3.52 -23.04
N PHE A 16 49.18 -2.83 -24.18
CA PHE A 16 47.96 -2.10 -24.54
C PHE A 16 46.79 -3.06 -24.80
N LEU A 17 47.03 -4.17 -25.52
CA LEU A 17 46.03 -5.21 -25.72
C LEU A 17 45.56 -5.84 -24.40
N TYR A 18 46.51 -6.04 -23.48
CA TYR A 18 46.14 -6.58 -22.15
C TYR A 18 45.23 -5.63 -21.36
N ILE A 19 45.52 -4.32 -21.41
CA ILE A 19 44.68 -3.28 -20.77
C ILE A 19 43.29 -3.27 -21.40
N VAL A 20 43.20 -3.27 -22.73
CA VAL A 20 41.92 -3.25 -23.45
C VAL A 20 41.11 -4.50 -23.14
N MET A 21 41.72 -5.68 -23.11
CA MET A 21 41.06 -6.93 -22.77
C MET A 21 40.62 -6.96 -21.31
N SER A 22 41.40 -6.37 -20.40
CA SER A 22 41.01 -6.24 -18.98
C SER A 22 39.80 -5.33 -18.79
N PHE A 23 39.76 -4.18 -19.47
CA PHE A 23 38.60 -3.29 -19.47
C PHE A 23 37.37 -3.97 -20.07
N PHE A 24 37.54 -4.68 -21.18
CA PHE A 24 36.45 -5.42 -21.82
C PHE A 24 35.90 -6.53 -20.92
N TYR A 25 36.77 -7.24 -20.22
CA TYR A 25 36.36 -8.24 -19.24
C TYR A 25 35.57 -7.65 -18.08
N ILE A 26 36.03 -6.52 -17.52
CA ILE A 26 35.31 -5.82 -16.44
C ILE A 26 33.96 -5.31 -16.93
N PHE A 27 33.91 -4.78 -18.16
CA PHE A 27 32.69 -4.30 -18.79
C PHE A 27 31.67 -5.45 -19.01
N LEU A 28 32.10 -6.58 -19.55
CA LEU A 28 31.24 -7.75 -19.71
C LEU A 28 30.76 -8.29 -18.36
N LYS A 29 31.62 -8.31 -17.35
CA LYS A 29 31.24 -8.72 -16.00
C LYS A 29 30.23 -7.76 -15.38
N SER A 30 30.34 -6.47 -15.64
CA SER A 30 29.39 -5.44 -15.21
C SER A 30 28.02 -5.64 -15.87
N ILE A 31 28.00 -5.87 -17.20
CA ILE A 31 26.76 -6.15 -17.94
C ILE A 31 26.11 -7.44 -17.44
N TYR A 32 26.92 -8.49 -17.24
CA TYR A 32 26.41 -9.76 -16.72
C TYR A 32 25.84 -9.61 -15.31
N PHE A 33 26.48 -8.84 -14.45
CA PHE A 33 25.99 -8.55 -13.10
C PHE A 33 24.70 -7.71 -13.14
N PHE A 34 24.61 -6.75 -14.06
CA PHE A 34 23.41 -5.92 -14.23
C PHE A 34 22.23 -6.76 -14.74
N LYS A 35 22.48 -7.61 -15.77
CA LYS A 35 21.48 -8.52 -16.31
C LYS A 35 21.01 -9.57 -15.28
N LYS A 36 21.93 -10.10 -14.46
CA LYS A 36 21.58 -11.02 -13.37
C LYS A 36 20.76 -10.33 -12.27
N LYS A 37 20.93 -9.02 -12.06
CA LYS A 37 20.13 -8.26 -11.11
C LYS A 37 18.70 -8.03 -11.60
N GLU A 38 18.49 -7.89 -12.90
CA GLU A 38 17.15 -7.82 -13.49
C GLU A 38 16.44 -9.18 -13.48
N GLU A 39 17.18 -10.27 -13.71
CA GLU A 39 16.65 -11.64 -13.68
C GLU A 39 16.33 -12.11 -12.24
N PHE A 40 16.94 -11.50 -11.20
CA PHE A 40 16.62 -11.79 -9.81
C PHE A 40 15.39 -11.02 -9.31
N ASN A 41 14.85 -10.09 -10.09
CA ASN A 41 13.64 -9.32 -9.77
C ASN A 41 12.35 -9.91 -10.38
N GLU A 42 12.42 -11.02 -11.08
CA GLU A 42 11.24 -11.88 -11.22
C GLU A 42 11.30 -12.94 -10.11
N PRO A 43 10.53 -12.80 -9.04
CA PRO A 43 10.32 -13.91 -8.15
C PRO A 43 9.49 -14.92 -8.92
N ASP A 44 10.16 -15.96 -9.45
CA ASP A 44 9.51 -17.20 -9.81
C ASP A 44 8.70 -17.65 -8.60
N HIS A 45 7.39 -17.69 -8.73
CA HIS A 45 6.42 -17.91 -7.68
C HIS A 45 6.47 -16.87 -6.54
N VAL A 46 6.17 -15.61 -6.84
CA VAL A 46 5.22 -14.93 -5.98
C VAL A 46 3.98 -15.81 -6.05
N ILE A 47 3.76 -16.60 -5.00
CA ILE A 47 2.39 -16.87 -4.58
C ILE A 47 1.83 -15.47 -4.40
N VAL A 48 1.27 -14.90 -5.48
CA VAL A 48 0.41 -13.73 -5.38
C VAL A 48 -0.64 -14.22 -4.40
N PRO A 49 -0.66 -13.74 -3.17
CA PRO A 49 -1.76 -14.08 -2.26
C PRO A 49 -2.97 -13.71 -3.10
N PRO A 50 -4.02 -14.55 -3.20
CA PRO A 50 -5.18 -14.31 -4.03
C PRO A 50 -5.48 -12.83 -3.87
N GLU A 51 -5.47 -12.08 -4.99
CA GLU A 51 -5.45 -10.62 -4.98
C GLU A 51 -6.43 -10.18 -3.92
N ILE A 52 -5.91 -9.70 -2.77
CA ILE A 52 -6.79 -9.26 -1.71
C ILE A 52 -7.58 -8.15 -2.37
N PRO A 53 -8.87 -8.35 -2.67
CA PRO A 53 -9.62 -7.38 -3.45
C PRO A 53 -9.42 -6.02 -2.76
N ILE A 54 -9.18 -4.97 -3.53
CA ILE A 54 -8.93 -3.60 -3.00
C ILE A 54 -9.98 -3.24 -1.96
N SER A 55 -11.19 -3.75 -2.11
CA SER A 55 -12.29 -3.68 -1.14
C SER A 55 -11.93 -4.29 0.22
N SER A 56 -11.24 -5.43 0.27
CA SER A 56 -10.87 -6.05 1.56
C SER A 56 -9.79 -5.27 2.31
N PHE A 57 -8.88 -4.61 1.60
CA PHE A 57 -7.94 -3.70 2.24
C PHE A 57 -8.63 -2.43 2.78
N LYS A 58 -9.55 -1.84 2.01
CA LYS A 58 -10.40 -0.73 2.47
C LYS A 58 -11.23 -1.14 3.67
N LEU A 59 -11.82 -2.33 3.63
CA LEU A 59 -12.63 -2.89 4.71
C LEU A 59 -11.84 -3.03 6.01
N ALA A 60 -10.64 -3.60 5.94
CA ALA A 60 -9.75 -3.72 7.09
C ALA A 60 -9.38 -2.35 7.69
N GLN A 61 -9.14 -1.35 6.85
CA GLN A 61 -8.89 0.02 7.31
C GLN A 61 -10.15 0.68 7.88
N ALA A 62 -11.31 0.46 7.28
CA ALA A 62 -12.58 1.00 7.78
C ALA A 62 -12.92 0.47 9.17
N LEU A 63 -12.59 -0.79 9.48
CA LEU A 63 -12.81 -1.40 10.79
C LEU A 63 -11.72 -1.06 11.82
N ASN A 64 -10.57 -0.57 11.41
CA ASN A 64 -9.47 -0.27 12.32
C ASN A 64 -9.77 0.99 13.16
N PRO A 65 -9.87 0.89 14.52
CA PRO A 65 -10.18 2.03 15.38
C PRO A 65 -9.11 3.14 15.37
N LYS A 66 -7.92 2.83 14.91
CA LYS A 66 -6.82 3.81 14.76
C LYS A 66 -6.86 4.59 13.44
N THR A 67 -7.82 4.28 12.56
CA THR A 67 -7.96 5.02 11.29
C THR A 67 -8.38 6.46 11.55
N GLU A 68 -7.68 7.38 10.88
CA GLU A 68 -7.93 8.81 11.02
C GLU A 68 -9.36 9.17 10.60
N PRO A 69 -10.04 10.10 11.34
CA PRO A 69 -11.42 10.50 11.03
C PRO A 69 -11.60 11.02 9.60
N LEU A 70 -10.60 11.72 9.06
CA LEU A 70 -10.64 12.21 7.68
C LEU A 70 -10.68 11.08 6.65
N LYS A 71 -9.97 10.00 6.91
CA LYS A 71 -9.97 8.81 6.06
C LYS A 71 -11.30 8.06 6.17
N LEU A 72 -11.85 7.94 7.38
CA LEU A 72 -13.17 7.35 7.60
C LEU A 72 -14.27 8.12 6.87
N LYS A 73 -14.20 9.46 6.83
CA LYS A 73 -15.10 10.30 6.06
C LYS A 73 -15.03 10.01 4.55
N ARG A 74 -13.84 9.70 4.01
CA ARG A 74 -13.71 9.27 2.61
C ARG A 74 -14.37 7.91 2.38
N PHE A 75 -14.14 6.97 3.27
CA PHE A 75 -14.76 5.64 3.21
C PHE A 75 -16.26 5.66 3.41
N ALA A 76 -16.80 6.63 4.16
CA ALA A 76 -18.25 6.85 4.27
C ALA A 76 -18.92 7.24 2.94
N ASN A 77 -18.13 7.68 1.94
CA ASN A 77 -18.59 8.00 0.59
C ASN A 77 -18.01 7.03 -0.46
N ASP A 78 -17.56 5.84 -0.05
CA ASP A 78 -17.03 4.83 -0.97
C ASP A 78 -18.15 4.24 -1.83
N GLU A 79 -17.83 3.82 -3.05
CA GLU A 79 -18.77 3.18 -3.95
C GLU A 79 -19.27 1.83 -3.41
N ASP A 80 -18.40 1.11 -2.67
CA ASP A 80 -18.69 -0.18 -2.07
C ASP A 80 -19.50 0.00 -0.76
N ASP A 81 -20.72 -0.51 -0.74
CA ASP A 81 -21.61 -0.45 0.42
C ASP A 81 -21.09 -1.28 1.61
N PHE A 82 -20.32 -2.35 1.38
CA PHE A 82 -19.64 -3.07 2.44
C PHE A 82 -18.62 -2.21 3.18
N VAL A 83 -17.90 -1.36 2.44
CA VAL A 83 -16.95 -0.40 3.04
C VAL A 83 -17.72 0.63 3.86
N ARG A 84 -18.80 1.22 3.31
CA ARG A 84 -19.62 2.19 4.03
C ARG A 84 -20.26 1.59 5.27
N LYS A 85 -20.74 0.35 5.21
CA LYS A 85 -21.30 -0.39 6.36
C LYS A 85 -20.24 -0.64 7.44
N ALA A 86 -19.02 -0.99 7.03
CA ALA A 86 -17.91 -1.20 7.97
C ALA A 86 -17.53 0.08 8.71
N VAL A 87 -17.53 1.21 8.00
CA VAL A 87 -17.26 2.53 8.59
C VAL A 87 -18.26 2.89 9.69
N CYS A 88 -19.53 2.53 9.56
CA CYS A 88 -20.54 2.74 10.62
C CYS A 88 -20.11 2.16 11.97
N ARG A 89 -19.41 1.02 11.96
CA ARG A 89 -18.94 0.31 13.16
C ARG A 89 -17.66 0.88 13.76
N ASN A 90 -17.02 1.82 13.09
CA ASN A 90 -15.77 2.37 13.58
C ASN A 90 -16.03 3.42 14.66
N PRO A 91 -15.49 3.25 15.88
CA PRO A 91 -15.70 4.19 16.98
C PRO A 91 -15.10 5.57 16.74
N SER A 92 -14.14 5.67 15.82
CA SER A 92 -13.51 6.94 15.46
C SER A 92 -14.28 7.71 14.37
N LEU A 93 -15.41 7.14 13.87
CA LEU A 93 -16.24 7.86 12.90
C LEU A 93 -16.95 9.05 13.55
N PRO A 94 -16.84 10.26 13.00
CA PRO A 94 -17.59 11.41 13.49
C PRO A 94 -19.10 11.17 13.42
N ARG A 95 -19.80 11.52 14.49
CA ARG A 95 -21.26 11.30 14.62
C ARG A 95 -22.06 11.94 13.47
N GLU A 96 -21.58 13.04 12.92
CA GLU A 96 -22.23 13.72 11.79
C GLU A 96 -22.16 12.87 10.50
N GLU A 97 -21.07 12.15 10.28
CA GLU A 97 -20.96 11.24 9.14
C GLU A 97 -21.85 9.99 9.36
N LEU A 98 -21.93 9.48 10.59
CA LEU A 98 -22.84 8.39 10.91
C LEU A 98 -24.32 8.80 10.68
N LYS A 99 -24.71 10.04 11.01
CA LYS A 99 -26.05 10.54 10.70
C LYS A 99 -26.32 10.63 9.19
N LYS A 100 -25.32 10.96 8.37
CA LYS A 100 -25.48 10.93 6.91
C LYS A 100 -25.71 9.51 6.41
N LEU A 101 -24.94 8.55 6.93
CA LEU A 101 -25.09 7.14 6.57
C LEU A 101 -26.44 6.55 7.00
N SER A 102 -27.14 7.14 7.96
CA SER A 102 -28.51 6.71 8.31
C SER A 102 -29.56 6.94 7.19
N THR A 103 -29.22 7.74 6.21
CA THR A 103 -30.02 7.98 5.00
C THR A 103 -29.33 7.45 3.73
N ASP A 104 -28.43 6.50 3.86
CA ASP A 104 -27.71 5.87 2.75
C ASP A 104 -28.69 5.16 1.81
N PRO A 105 -28.45 5.19 0.48
CA PRO A 105 -29.29 4.47 -0.48
C PRO A 105 -29.27 2.94 -0.30
N SER A 106 -28.18 2.38 0.26
CA SER A 106 -28.13 0.98 0.66
C SER A 106 -28.85 0.79 1.98
N LYS A 107 -29.90 -0.05 1.98
CA LYS A 107 -30.67 -0.37 3.16
C LYS A 107 -29.79 -0.95 4.28
N ASP A 108 -28.84 -1.81 3.91
CA ASP A 108 -27.93 -2.46 4.86
C ASP A 108 -27.05 -1.45 5.60
N VAL A 109 -26.63 -0.38 4.92
CA VAL A 109 -25.82 0.70 5.51
C VAL A 109 -26.69 1.58 6.41
N SER A 110 -27.86 2.00 5.91
CA SER A 110 -28.77 2.87 6.68
C SER A 110 -29.29 2.19 7.93
N ASP A 111 -29.65 0.90 7.86
CA ASP A 111 -30.11 0.12 9.02
C ASP A 111 -29.01 -0.01 10.08
N GLU A 112 -27.76 -0.27 9.65
CA GLU A 112 -26.62 -0.36 10.56
C GLU A 112 -26.30 0.98 11.22
N ALA A 113 -26.31 2.08 10.48
CA ALA A 113 -26.08 3.41 11.02
C ALA A 113 -27.18 3.80 12.03
N ASN A 114 -28.45 3.52 11.73
CA ASN A 114 -29.56 3.77 12.62
C ASN A 114 -29.49 2.94 13.89
N ARG A 115 -29.09 1.66 13.80
CA ARG A 115 -28.87 0.79 14.95
C ARG A 115 -27.87 1.40 15.92
N ILE A 116 -26.69 1.80 15.39
CA ILE A 116 -25.61 2.36 16.22
C ILE A 116 -26.01 3.72 16.83
N LEU A 117 -26.70 4.58 16.07
CA LEU A 117 -27.22 5.85 16.60
C LEU A 117 -28.22 5.64 17.74
N LYS A 118 -29.06 4.61 17.66
CA LYS A 118 -30.04 4.25 18.70
C LYS A 118 -29.33 3.75 19.96
N GLU A 119 -28.35 2.86 19.79
CA GLU A 119 -27.55 2.33 20.91
C GLU A 119 -26.81 3.46 21.65
N ALA A 120 -26.19 4.37 20.91
CA ALA A 120 -25.50 5.52 21.49
C ALA A 120 -26.46 6.47 22.25
N LYS A 121 -27.71 6.59 21.82
CA LYS A 121 -28.71 7.39 22.50
C LYS A 121 -29.14 6.76 23.82
N VAL A 122 -29.36 5.45 23.85
CA VAL A 122 -29.74 4.69 25.08
C VAL A 122 -28.68 4.84 26.15
N VAL A 123 -27.39 4.69 25.80
CA VAL A 123 -26.28 4.82 26.76
C VAL A 123 -26.21 6.23 27.37
N VAL A 124 -26.54 7.27 26.63
CA VAL A 124 -26.57 8.65 27.16
C VAL A 124 -27.74 8.85 28.11
N GLU A 125 -28.92 8.33 27.79
CA GLU A 125 -30.11 8.46 28.64
C GLU A 125 -29.98 7.69 29.95
N GLU A 126 -29.31 6.53 29.93
CA GLU A 126 -29.10 5.70 31.12
C GLU A 126 -28.06 6.31 32.08
N ASN A 127 -27.01 6.92 31.56
CA ASN A 127 -25.94 7.53 32.36
C ASN A 127 -26.28 8.97 32.84
N PHE A 128 -27.18 9.67 32.16
CA PHE A 128 -27.62 11.02 32.50
C PHE A 128 -29.15 11.11 32.36
N PRO A 129 -29.92 10.58 33.33
CA PRO A 129 -31.37 10.76 33.31
C PRO A 129 -31.67 12.27 33.36
N THR A 130 -32.25 12.80 32.29
CA THR A 130 -32.76 14.15 32.27
C THR A 130 -33.79 14.28 33.34
N GLN A 131 -33.48 15.00 34.42
CA GLN A 131 -34.48 15.43 35.43
C GLN A 131 -35.42 16.40 34.72
N HIS A 132 -36.58 15.87 34.29
CA HIS A 132 -37.70 16.74 33.95
C HIS A 132 -38.13 17.35 35.25
N GLY A 133 -37.66 18.58 35.51
CA GLY A 133 -38.15 19.38 36.61
C GLY A 133 -39.66 19.61 36.48
N ALA A 134 -40.32 19.36 37.56
CA ALA A 134 -41.72 19.70 37.75
C ALA A 134 -42.01 21.19 37.60
#